data_a392a1b8d81c6c0d967f221546609a5f
#
_entry.id   a392a1b8d81c6c0d967f221546609a5f
#
_cell.length_a   1.000
_cell.length_b   1.000
_cell.length_c   1.000
_cell.angle_alpha   90.00
_cell.angle_beta   90.00
_cell.angle_gamma   90.00
#
_symmetry.space_group_name_H-M   'P 1'
#
loop_
_entity.id
_entity.type
_entity.pdbx_description
1 polymer ?
#
loop_
_entity_poly.entity_id
_entity_poly.type
_entity_poly.pdbx_seq_one_letter_code
_entity_poly.pdbx_strand_id
1 'polypeptide(L)'
;SIDKIVGLDARGFIFGAAVAYKMGVPFVMVRKPGKLPDQCISVDYQLEYGQNTFEIHENSIQKNDKILIVDDLLATGGSVKAVTQLIRELEATVIALECVIELSFLNARNNLDIQVNTQTAYD
;
A
#
# COMPACT_ATOMS: atom_id res chain seq x y z
N SER A 1 15.29 2.40 -8.49
CA SER A 1 15.09 0.96 -8.34
C SER A 1 14.21 0.67 -7.12
N ILE A 2 13.45 -0.38 -7.20
CA ILE A 2 12.51 -0.80 -6.16
C ILE A 2 13.06 -2.03 -5.45
N ASP A 3 13.03 -2.02 -4.11
CA ASP A 3 13.51 -3.14 -3.32
C ASP A 3 12.40 -4.16 -3.02
N LYS A 4 11.17 -3.68 -2.79
CA LYS A 4 10.04 -4.53 -2.45
C LYS A 4 8.73 -3.95 -2.97
N ILE A 5 7.78 -4.84 -3.24
CA ILE A 5 6.41 -4.47 -3.60
C ILE A 5 5.52 -4.72 -2.39
N VAL A 6 4.68 -3.74 -2.06
CA VAL A 6 3.68 -3.86 -0.99
C VAL A 6 2.29 -3.88 -1.62
N GLY A 7 1.50 -4.87 -1.27
CA GLY A 7 0.11 -4.96 -1.71
C GLY A 7 -0.84 -4.92 -0.52
N LEU A 8 -2.01 -4.30 -0.71
CA LEU A 8 -3.03 -4.16 0.33
C LEU A 8 -4.09 -5.25 0.22
N ASP A 9 -4.49 -5.77 1.37
CA ASP A 9 -5.53 -6.79 1.50
C ASP A 9 -6.87 -6.29 0.95
N ALA A 10 -7.53 -7.00 0.01
CA ALA A 10 -7.07 -8.29 -0.53
C ALA A 10 -6.80 -8.24 -2.02
N ARG A 11 -7.51 -7.36 -2.77
CA ARG A 11 -7.42 -7.33 -4.23
C ARG A 11 -6.06 -6.85 -4.74
N GLY A 12 -5.38 -6.00 -3.94
CA GLY A 12 -4.04 -5.55 -4.27
C GLY A 12 -3.01 -6.69 -4.31
N PHE A 13 -3.32 -7.82 -3.67
CA PHE A 13 -2.41 -8.96 -3.68
C PHE A 13 -2.28 -9.58 -5.06
N ILE A 14 -3.35 -9.59 -5.85
CA ILE A 14 -3.34 -10.17 -7.20
C ILE A 14 -2.36 -9.41 -8.08
N PHE A 15 -2.51 -8.09 -8.13
CA PHE A 15 -1.64 -7.24 -8.97
C PHE A 15 -0.25 -7.09 -8.37
N GLY A 16 -0.17 -6.92 -7.04
CA GLY A 16 1.10 -6.76 -6.35
C GLY A 16 2.01 -7.97 -6.48
N ALA A 17 1.46 -9.17 -6.30
CA ALA A 17 2.22 -10.39 -6.45
C ALA A 17 2.73 -10.56 -7.89
N ALA A 18 1.90 -10.24 -8.89
CA ALA A 18 2.28 -10.33 -10.29
C ALA A 18 3.41 -9.35 -10.63
N VAL A 19 3.31 -8.11 -10.15
CA VAL A 19 4.36 -7.10 -10.36
C VAL A 19 5.66 -7.51 -9.69
N ALA A 20 5.59 -8.00 -8.46
CA ALA A 20 6.76 -8.45 -7.71
C ALA A 20 7.46 -9.60 -8.43
N TYR A 21 6.69 -10.55 -8.92
CA TYR A 21 7.21 -11.67 -9.68
C TYR A 21 7.93 -11.20 -10.95
N LYS A 22 7.28 -10.29 -11.70
CA LYS A 22 7.85 -9.77 -12.93
C LYS A 22 9.13 -8.99 -12.70
N MET A 23 9.19 -8.24 -11.61
CA MET A 23 10.37 -7.43 -11.26
C MET A 23 11.45 -8.24 -10.57
N GLY A 24 11.14 -9.42 -10.08
CA GLY A 24 12.11 -10.25 -9.35
C GLY A 24 12.43 -9.71 -7.96
N VAL A 25 11.46 -9.08 -7.29
CA VAL A 25 11.63 -8.53 -5.93
C VAL A 25 10.63 -9.16 -4.98
N PRO A 26 10.89 -9.11 -3.66
CA PRO A 26 9.94 -9.65 -2.68
C PRO A 26 8.59 -8.94 -2.69
N PHE A 27 7.56 -9.71 -2.39
CA PHE A 27 6.21 -9.18 -2.19
C PHE A 27 5.87 -9.18 -0.70
N VAL A 28 5.40 -8.05 -0.19
CA VAL A 28 5.04 -7.87 1.22
C VAL A 28 3.53 -7.60 1.30
N MET A 29 2.85 -8.37 2.14
CA MET A 29 1.42 -8.22 2.35
C MET A 29 1.13 -7.29 3.52
N VAL A 30 0.27 -6.29 3.27
CA VAL A 30 -0.35 -5.50 4.32
C VAL A 30 -1.76 -6.04 4.49
N ARG A 31 -2.07 -6.52 5.68
CA ARG A 31 -3.30 -7.26 5.93
C ARG A 31 -4.15 -6.63 7.01
N LYS A 32 -5.40 -7.06 7.05
CA LYS A 32 -6.32 -6.72 8.14
C LYS A 32 -5.89 -7.43 9.42
N PRO A 33 -6.29 -6.94 10.61
CA PRO A 33 -5.83 -7.50 11.87
C PRO A 33 -6.10 -8.99 12.01
N GLY A 34 -5.15 -9.69 12.62
CA GLY A 34 -5.30 -11.11 12.94
C GLY A 34 -5.02 -12.06 11.79
N LYS A 35 -4.59 -11.55 10.62
CA LYS A 35 -4.32 -12.39 9.45
C LYS A 35 -2.86 -12.81 9.32
N LEU A 36 -1.95 -12.10 9.96
CA LEU A 36 -0.52 -12.37 9.87
C LEU A 36 -0.03 -13.09 11.13
N PRO A 37 0.83 -14.12 10.96
CA PRO A 37 1.52 -14.71 12.10
C PRO A 37 2.63 -13.80 12.60
N ASP A 38 3.18 -14.11 13.78
CA ASP A 38 4.31 -13.43 14.39
C ASP A 38 4.06 -11.96 14.72
N GLN A 39 5.13 -11.24 15.01
CA GLN A 39 5.04 -9.84 15.42
C GLN A 39 4.76 -8.94 14.24
N CYS A 40 3.74 -8.11 14.41
CA CYS A 40 3.32 -7.12 13.42
C CYS A 40 3.33 -5.74 14.04
N ILE A 41 3.49 -4.73 13.19
CA ILE A 41 3.15 -3.36 13.55
C ILE A 41 1.86 -2.99 12.83
N SER A 42 1.12 -2.05 13.38
CA SER A 42 -0.19 -1.70 12.85
C SER A 42 -0.37 -0.19 12.76
N VAL A 43 -1.29 0.21 11.90
CA VAL A 43 -1.76 1.58 11.77
C VAL A 43 -3.27 1.56 11.62
N ASP A 44 -3.94 2.47 12.34
CA ASP A 44 -5.37 2.66 12.17
C ASP A 44 -5.62 3.71 11.10
N TYR A 45 -6.71 3.54 10.36
CA TYR A 45 -7.13 4.55 9.40
C TYR A 45 -8.63 4.74 9.46
N GLN A 46 -9.05 5.99 9.22
CA GLN A 46 -10.45 6.38 9.30
C GLN A 46 -11.19 6.03 8.03
N LEU A 47 -12.36 5.45 8.21
CA LEU A 47 -13.34 5.25 7.15
C LEU A 47 -14.55 6.13 7.42
N GLU A 48 -15.37 6.31 6.40
CA GLU A 48 -16.62 7.03 6.52
C GLU A 48 -17.53 6.43 7.59
N TYR A 49 -17.49 5.12 7.76
CA TYR A 49 -18.33 4.38 8.69
C TYR A 49 -17.60 3.82 9.90
N GLY A 50 -16.43 4.35 10.20
CA GLY A 50 -15.67 3.86 11.33
C GLY A 50 -14.17 3.87 11.09
N GLN A 51 -13.49 2.95 11.75
CA GLN A 51 -12.05 2.87 11.74
C GLN A 51 -11.62 1.45 11.40
N ASN A 52 -10.62 1.32 10.54
CA ASN A 52 -9.98 0.05 10.26
C ASN A 52 -8.50 0.10 10.61
N THR A 53 -7.90 -1.07 10.70
CA THR A 53 -6.49 -1.24 11.05
C THR A 53 -5.81 -2.10 9.99
N PHE A 54 -4.60 -1.70 9.60
CA PHE A 54 -3.72 -2.53 8.80
C PHE A 54 -2.55 -3.01 9.62
N GLU A 55 -2.07 -4.20 9.31
CA GLU A 55 -0.90 -4.79 9.94
C GLU A 55 0.12 -5.21 8.90
N ILE A 56 1.39 -5.10 9.26
CA ILE A 56 2.52 -5.57 8.47
C ILE A 56 3.51 -6.26 9.40
N HIS A 57 4.17 -7.32 8.93
CA HIS A 57 5.25 -7.93 9.70
C HIS A 57 6.38 -6.93 9.87
N GLU A 58 6.84 -6.73 11.11
CA GLU A 58 7.87 -5.73 11.39
C GLU A 58 9.21 -6.04 10.72
N ASN A 59 9.47 -7.32 10.42
CA ASN A 59 10.73 -7.76 9.79
C ASN A 59 10.65 -7.87 8.28
N SER A 60 9.49 -7.58 7.67
CA SER A 60 9.33 -7.73 6.22
C SER A 60 9.89 -6.56 5.42
N ILE A 61 10.09 -5.43 6.06
CA ILE A 61 10.64 -4.23 5.43
C ILE A 61 11.83 -3.76 6.26
N GLN A 62 12.95 -3.50 5.61
CA GLN A 62 14.16 -3.01 6.26
C GLN A 62 14.28 -1.50 6.09
N LYS A 63 15.04 -0.90 6.99
CA LYS A 63 15.40 0.52 6.92
C LYS A 63 16.02 0.83 5.56
N ASN A 64 15.58 1.94 4.98
CA ASN A 64 16.01 2.45 3.68
C ASN A 64 15.53 1.64 2.47
N ASP A 65 14.67 0.64 2.66
CA ASP A 65 14.03 -0.04 1.53
C ASP A 65 13.24 0.97 0.68
N LYS A 66 13.28 0.78 -0.61
CA LYS A 66 12.48 1.55 -1.58
C LYS A 66 11.28 0.73 -1.99
N ILE A 67 10.10 1.23 -1.65
CA ILE A 67 8.84 0.50 -1.74
C ILE A 67 7.98 1.05 -2.86
N LEU A 68 7.43 0.14 -3.67
CA LEU A 68 6.33 0.44 -4.58
C LEU A 68 5.07 -0.19 -4.01
N ILE A 69 4.03 0.63 -3.79
CA ILE A 69 2.72 0.13 -3.38
C ILE A 69 1.93 -0.19 -4.65
N VAL A 70 1.30 -1.35 -4.69
CA VAL A 70 0.45 -1.77 -5.81
C VAL A 70 -0.93 -2.10 -5.28
N ASP A 71 -1.97 -1.53 -5.91
CA ASP A 71 -3.35 -1.77 -5.54
C ASP A 71 -4.24 -1.80 -6.78
N ASP A 72 -5.48 -2.24 -6.61
CA ASP A 72 -6.43 -2.32 -7.73
C ASP A 72 -7.20 -1.01 -7.93
N LEU A 73 -7.58 -0.35 -6.85
CA LEU A 73 -8.48 0.80 -6.88
C LEU A 73 -7.98 1.91 -5.96
N LEU A 74 -7.91 3.12 -6.49
CA LEU A 74 -7.67 4.33 -5.72
C LEU A 74 -8.98 5.11 -5.63
N ALA A 75 -9.59 5.10 -4.44
CA ALA A 75 -10.84 5.84 -4.16
C ALA A 75 -10.55 7.12 -3.40
N THR A 76 -10.60 7.10 -2.07
CA THR A 76 -10.32 8.28 -1.25
C THR A 76 -8.84 8.47 -0.94
N GLY A 77 -8.06 7.39 -1.01
CA GLY A 77 -6.63 7.41 -0.67
C GLY A 77 -6.33 7.14 0.80
N GLY A 78 -7.35 6.92 1.62
CA GLY A 78 -7.14 6.71 3.06
C GLY A 78 -6.29 5.49 3.38
N SER A 79 -6.55 4.38 2.70
CA SER A 79 -5.79 3.14 2.90
C SER A 79 -4.32 3.31 2.51
N VAL A 80 -4.06 3.91 1.36
CA VAL A 80 -2.70 4.15 0.87
C VAL A 80 -1.95 5.11 1.78
N LYS A 81 -2.63 6.16 2.26
CA LYS A 81 -2.03 7.12 3.18
C LYS A 81 -1.61 6.43 4.48
N ALA A 82 -2.48 5.57 5.04
CA ALA A 82 -2.18 4.83 6.25
C ALA A 82 -1.00 3.88 6.05
N VAL A 83 -0.98 3.14 4.95
CA VAL A 83 0.10 2.21 4.64
C VAL A 83 1.43 2.95 4.40
N THR A 84 1.38 4.09 3.74
CA THR A 84 2.57 4.94 3.56
C THR A 84 3.14 5.36 4.91
N GLN A 85 2.29 5.77 5.84
CA GLN A 85 2.70 6.12 7.19
C GLN A 85 3.37 4.94 7.90
N LEU A 86 2.77 3.75 7.80
CA LEU A 86 3.29 2.53 8.41
C LEU A 86 4.69 2.19 7.87
N ILE A 87 4.86 2.27 6.57
CA ILE A 87 6.15 2.03 5.92
C ILE A 87 7.19 3.04 6.39
N ARG A 88 6.81 4.30 6.52
CA ARG A 88 7.70 5.35 7.02
C ARG A 88 8.10 5.14 8.47
N GLU A 89 7.23 4.58 9.29
CA GLU A 89 7.56 4.22 10.67
C GLU A 89 8.66 3.14 10.72
N LEU A 90 8.75 2.32 9.68
CA LEU A 90 9.82 1.33 9.53
C LEU A 90 11.09 1.94 8.90
N GLU A 91 11.11 3.25 8.72
CA GLU A 91 12.23 4.00 8.15
C GLU A 91 12.53 3.62 6.70
N ALA A 92 11.53 3.16 5.97
CA ALA A 92 11.59 2.90 4.53
C ALA A 92 10.95 4.04 3.75
N THR A 93 11.14 4.04 2.44
CA THR A 93 10.65 5.10 1.55
C THR A 93 9.62 4.53 0.59
N VAL A 94 8.49 5.20 0.47
CA VAL A 94 7.50 4.87 -0.58
C VAL A 94 7.82 5.70 -1.80
N ILE A 95 8.19 5.02 -2.89
CA ILE A 95 8.55 5.67 -4.15
C ILE A 95 7.29 6.11 -4.92
N ALA A 96 6.29 5.22 -4.99
CA ALA A 96 5.08 5.47 -5.75
C ALA A 96 3.96 4.51 -5.39
N LEU A 97 2.76 4.84 -5.84
CA LEU A 97 1.63 3.93 -5.92
C LEU A 97 1.36 3.63 -7.39
N GLU A 98 1.28 2.36 -7.73
CA GLU A 98 0.76 1.89 -9.01
C GLU A 98 -0.62 1.31 -8.79
N CYS A 99 -1.61 1.82 -9.48
CA CYS A 99 -3.00 1.41 -9.29
C CYS A 99 -3.68 1.19 -10.64
N VAL A 100 -4.60 0.23 -10.70
CA VAL A 100 -5.29 -0.06 -11.96
C VAL A 100 -6.35 0.99 -12.26
N ILE A 101 -7.21 1.29 -11.30
CA ILE A 101 -8.34 2.18 -11.48
C ILE A 101 -8.29 3.32 -10.47
N GLU A 102 -8.50 4.53 -10.93
CA GLU A 102 -8.62 5.71 -10.08
C GLU A 102 -10.03 6.31 -10.22
N LEU A 103 -10.66 6.60 -9.08
CA LEU A 103 -11.89 7.38 -9.04
C LEU A 103 -11.51 8.84 -8.82
N SER A 104 -11.25 9.55 -9.91
CA SER A 104 -10.67 10.89 -9.86
C SER A 104 -11.54 11.90 -9.13
N PHE A 105 -12.87 11.71 -9.16
CA PHE A 105 -13.80 12.62 -8.50
C PHE A 105 -13.68 12.61 -6.97
N LEU A 106 -13.00 11.63 -6.39
CA LEU A 106 -12.76 11.57 -4.95
C LEU A 106 -11.48 12.29 -4.52
N ASN A 107 -10.69 12.76 -5.49
CA ASN A 107 -9.51 13.61 -5.25
C ASN A 107 -8.46 13.00 -4.29
N ALA A 108 -8.24 11.70 -4.38
CA ALA A 108 -7.28 11.02 -3.50
C ALA A 108 -5.87 11.63 -3.61
N ARG A 109 -5.47 12.04 -4.82
CA ARG A 109 -4.13 12.60 -5.04
C ARG A 109 -3.85 13.84 -4.18
N ASN A 110 -4.87 14.60 -3.80
CA ASN A 110 -4.73 15.76 -2.94
C ASN A 110 -4.32 15.39 -1.50
N ASN A 111 -4.55 14.15 -1.10
CA ASN A 111 -4.26 13.64 0.23
C ASN A 111 -2.99 12.79 0.29
N LEU A 112 -2.32 12.62 -0.85
CA LEU A 112 -1.13 11.78 -0.95
C LEU A 112 0.06 12.63 -1.36
N ASP A 113 1.20 12.40 -0.71
CA ASP A 113 2.44 13.09 -0.99
C ASP A 113 3.44 12.22 -1.76
N ILE A 114 2.95 11.15 -2.36
CA ILE A 114 3.74 10.23 -3.18
C ILE A 114 3.30 10.30 -4.63
N GLN A 115 4.16 9.84 -5.52
CA GLN A 115 3.81 9.72 -6.94
C GLN A 115 2.71 8.68 -7.11
N VAL A 116 1.70 9.01 -7.92
CA VAL A 116 0.57 8.11 -8.19
C VAL A 116 0.46 7.90 -9.69
N ASN A 117 0.49 6.63 -10.09
CA ASN A 117 0.32 6.24 -11.49
C ASN A 117 -0.88 5.30 -11.58
N THR A 118 -1.77 5.56 -12.52
CA THR A 118 -2.97 4.74 -12.72
C THR A 118 -3.13 4.38 -14.18
N GLN A 119 -3.74 3.21 -14.44
CA GLN A 119 -3.97 2.74 -15.80
C GLN A 119 -5.23 3.34 -16.40
N THR A 120 -6.24 3.55 -15.59
CA THR A 120 -7.54 4.08 -16.01
C THR A 120 -8.09 4.97 -14.89
N ALA A 121 -8.73 6.07 -15.28
CA ALA A 121 -9.38 6.98 -14.34
C ALA A 121 -10.82 7.23 -14.74
N TYR A 122 -11.70 7.32 -13.76
CA TYR A 122 -13.10 7.68 -13.94
C TYR A 122 -13.40 8.97 -13.19
N ASP A 123 -13.98 9.93 -13.92
CA ASP A 123 -14.37 11.23 -13.35
C ASP A 123 -15.75 11.23 -12.74
#